data_f292dc35a0a89d3de5c90df1b7cfbfb4
#
_entry.id   f292dc35a0a89d3de5c90df1b7cfbfb4
#
_cell.length_a   1.000
_cell.length_b   1.000
_cell.length_c   1.000
_cell.angle_alpha   90.00
_cell.angle_beta   90.00
_cell.angle_gamma   90.00
#
_symmetry.space_group_name_H-M   'P 1'
#
loop_
_entity.id
_entity.type
_entity.pdbx_description
1 polymer ?
#
loop_
_entity_poly.entity_id
_entity_poly.type
_entity_poly.pdbx_seq_one_letter_code
_entity_poly.pdbx_strand_id
1 'polypeptide(L)'
;LKIDDWKKAKAIADYNHALREQGIRDDNFIHSRRLWIPWHLVHCTEEEVVVDKKPGARPVNLGGLPAEPGSAERRYPIFGKTLEKTPLLSNRLNGRVFYLVSGHGGPDTGAQGSHDGHDLCEDEYAYDVTLRLMRLLLQHGATAYMIVRDPNDGIRDNPYLKLDKDEVVWGNKKIPFDQKERLQQRCDIINQLTAEHKKWGVKQQTMIEIHVDSRHQDKRIDVFFYHRKSSGASKTLATKLLTKFKQEYESQLDRTYHGTISTRNLYSLDNTQTPRAVYIELGNIQNELDQQRLLIRTNRQALANWIFQTFMSE
;
A
#
# COMPACT_ATOMS: atom_id res chain seq x y z
N LEU A 1 -28.73 -7.44 -12.27
CA LEU A 1 -28.33 -8.83 -11.99
C LEU A 1 -29.47 -9.49 -11.22
N LYS A 2 -30.13 -10.50 -11.80
CA LYS A 2 -31.03 -11.40 -11.06
C LYS A 2 -30.15 -12.50 -10.46
N ILE A 3 -30.18 -12.64 -9.13
CA ILE A 3 -29.54 -13.75 -8.43
C ILE A 3 -30.62 -14.78 -8.20
N ASP A 4 -30.73 -15.73 -9.13
CA ASP A 4 -31.77 -16.78 -9.09
C ASP A 4 -31.31 -18.01 -8.28
N ASP A 5 -30.08 -18.00 -7.73
CA ASP A 5 -29.49 -19.10 -6.97
C ASP A 5 -29.25 -18.67 -5.51
N TRP A 6 -30.00 -19.27 -4.58
CA TRP A 6 -29.88 -18.99 -3.16
C TRP A 6 -28.48 -19.30 -2.59
N LYS A 7 -27.75 -20.28 -3.17
CA LYS A 7 -26.38 -20.61 -2.74
C LYS A 7 -25.42 -19.47 -3.08
N LYS A 8 -25.62 -18.83 -4.24
CA LYS A 8 -24.85 -17.64 -4.63
C LYS A 8 -25.20 -16.45 -3.75
N ALA A 9 -26.49 -16.26 -3.44
CA ALA A 9 -26.92 -15.20 -2.54
C ALA A 9 -26.33 -15.39 -1.13
N LYS A 10 -26.30 -16.64 -0.61
CA LYS A 10 -25.66 -16.97 0.66
C LYS A 10 -24.17 -16.72 0.61
N ALA A 11 -23.46 -17.12 -0.43
CA ALA A 11 -22.02 -16.90 -0.58
C ALA A 11 -21.67 -15.39 -0.61
N ILE A 12 -22.51 -14.56 -1.23
CA ILE A 12 -22.37 -13.10 -1.23
C ILE A 12 -22.59 -12.54 0.18
N ALA A 13 -23.58 -13.03 0.90
CA ALA A 13 -23.85 -12.61 2.27
C ALA A 13 -22.70 -12.99 3.22
N ASP A 14 -22.22 -14.23 3.15
CA ASP A 14 -21.11 -14.73 3.95
C ASP A 14 -19.82 -13.96 3.64
N TYR A 15 -19.54 -13.64 2.37
CA TYR A 15 -18.42 -12.82 1.95
C TYR A 15 -18.48 -11.40 2.52
N ASN A 16 -19.65 -10.76 2.45
CA ASN A 16 -19.85 -9.42 3.00
C ASN A 16 -19.77 -9.41 4.53
N HIS A 17 -20.19 -10.50 5.20
CA HIS A 17 -20.01 -10.68 6.64
C HIS A 17 -18.51 -10.78 6.98
N ALA A 18 -17.74 -11.59 6.26
CA ALA A 18 -16.31 -11.73 6.44
C ALA A 18 -15.55 -10.40 6.22
N LEU A 19 -15.98 -9.56 5.27
CA LEU A 19 -15.41 -8.22 5.08
C LEU A 19 -15.66 -7.31 6.29
N ARG A 20 -16.84 -7.40 6.93
CA ARG A 20 -17.14 -6.64 8.15
C ARG A 20 -16.31 -7.10 9.34
N GLU A 21 -16.12 -8.40 9.52
CA GLU A 21 -15.26 -8.96 10.56
C GLU A 21 -13.79 -8.55 10.40
N GLN A 22 -13.35 -8.30 9.16
CA GLN A 22 -12.02 -7.78 8.84
C GLN A 22 -11.90 -6.25 9.00
N GLY A 23 -12.93 -5.58 9.55
CA GLY A 23 -12.91 -4.13 9.78
C GLY A 23 -13.11 -3.30 8.53
N ILE A 24 -13.46 -3.91 7.40
CA ILE A 24 -13.88 -3.20 6.19
C ILE A 24 -15.33 -2.77 6.40
N ARG A 25 -15.52 -1.72 7.20
CA ARG A 25 -16.83 -1.07 7.36
C ARG A 25 -16.99 -0.04 6.26
N ASP A 26 -17.83 -0.35 5.30
CA ASP A 26 -18.51 0.67 4.51
C ASP A 26 -19.86 0.92 5.19
N ASP A 27 -19.97 1.98 5.98
CA ASP A 27 -21.23 2.36 6.66
C ASP A 27 -22.34 2.69 5.65
N ASN A 28 -21.99 2.96 4.39
CA ASN A 28 -22.94 3.07 3.29
C ASN A 28 -23.50 1.70 2.86
N PHE A 29 -22.96 0.60 3.34
CA PHE A 29 -23.39 -0.74 2.94
C PHE A 29 -24.79 -1.11 3.41
N ILE A 30 -25.21 -0.58 4.57
CA ILE A 30 -26.54 -0.84 5.16
C ILE A 30 -27.62 -0.01 4.45
N HIS A 31 -27.27 1.13 3.88
CA HIS A 31 -28.19 2.07 3.24
C HIS A 31 -28.10 2.11 1.72
N SER A 32 -27.03 1.57 1.12
CA SER A 32 -26.93 1.47 -0.32
C SER A 32 -27.55 0.16 -0.81
N ARG A 33 -28.38 0.25 -1.84
CA ARG A 33 -28.92 -0.92 -2.57
C ARG A 33 -27.83 -1.65 -3.40
N ARG A 34 -26.55 -1.46 -3.09
CA ARG A 34 -25.41 -2.03 -3.80
C ARG A 34 -24.82 -3.15 -2.97
N LEU A 35 -24.88 -4.38 -3.49
CA LEU A 35 -24.17 -5.53 -2.94
C LEU A 35 -22.84 -5.67 -3.67
N TRP A 36 -21.76 -5.91 -2.92
CA TRP A 36 -20.49 -6.31 -3.48
C TRP A 36 -20.59 -7.79 -3.86
N ILE A 37 -20.46 -8.09 -5.15
CA ILE A 37 -20.49 -9.45 -5.65
C ILE A 37 -19.06 -9.83 -6.02
N PRO A 38 -18.46 -10.85 -5.39
CA PRO A 38 -17.16 -11.35 -5.78
C PRO A 38 -17.17 -11.72 -7.26
N TRP A 39 -16.12 -11.30 -8.00
CA TRP A 39 -16.04 -11.49 -9.45
C TRP A 39 -16.24 -12.95 -9.89
N HIS A 40 -15.72 -13.93 -9.11
CA HIS A 40 -15.89 -15.35 -9.40
C HIS A 40 -17.34 -15.86 -9.31
N LEU A 41 -18.26 -15.08 -8.75
CA LEU A 41 -19.69 -15.37 -8.69
C LEU A 41 -20.46 -14.68 -9.82
N VAL A 42 -19.81 -13.85 -10.63
CA VAL A 42 -20.40 -13.18 -11.79
C VAL A 42 -20.16 -14.06 -13.03
N HIS A 43 -21.21 -14.70 -13.51
CA HIS A 43 -21.18 -15.33 -14.82
C HIS A 43 -21.59 -14.33 -15.87
N CYS A 44 -20.63 -13.81 -16.65
CA CYS A 44 -20.92 -13.08 -17.87
C CYS A 44 -20.92 -14.09 -19.03
N THR A 45 -21.97 -14.09 -19.83
CA THR A 45 -21.94 -14.76 -21.14
C THR A 45 -21.04 -13.93 -22.08
N GLU A 46 -20.30 -14.59 -22.97
CA GLU A 46 -19.29 -13.95 -23.84
C GLU A 46 -19.85 -12.83 -24.74
N GLU A 47 -21.14 -12.70 -24.87
CA GLU A 47 -21.83 -11.70 -25.73
C GLU A 47 -21.99 -10.33 -25.10
N GLU A 48 -21.77 -10.15 -23.79
CA GLU A 48 -22.01 -8.87 -23.08
C GLU A 48 -20.75 -8.08 -22.69
N VAL A 49 -19.56 -8.60 -22.97
CA VAL A 49 -18.29 -7.90 -22.69
C VAL A 49 -17.70 -7.37 -23.96
N VAL A 50 -18.15 -6.23 -24.42
CA VAL A 50 -17.37 -5.38 -25.35
C VAL A 50 -16.21 -4.80 -24.53
N VAL A 51 -15.16 -5.59 -24.38
CA VAL A 51 -13.87 -5.07 -23.94
C VAL A 51 -13.26 -4.41 -25.18
N ASP A 52 -13.21 -3.10 -25.20
CA ASP A 52 -12.38 -2.36 -26.14
C ASP A 52 -10.91 -2.81 -25.93
N LYS A 53 -10.54 -3.88 -26.63
CA LYS A 53 -9.16 -4.36 -26.74
C LYS A 53 -8.41 -3.33 -27.59
N LYS A 54 -7.83 -2.33 -26.97
CA LYS A 54 -6.78 -1.56 -27.64
C LYS A 54 -5.66 -2.52 -28.02
N PRO A 55 -5.30 -2.65 -29.31
CA PRO A 55 -4.21 -3.53 -29.72
C PRO A 55 -2.91 -3.04 -29.08
N GLY A 56 -2.21 -3.89 -28.35
CA GLY A 56 -0.89 -3.63 -27.81
C GLY A 56 -0.72 -3.55 -26.28
N ALA A 57 -1.77 -3.76 -25.50
CA ALA A 57 -1.62 -3.86 -24.05
C ALA A 57 -0.89 -5.17 -23.68
N ARG A 58 0.41 -5.08 -23.44
CA ARG A 58 1.15 -6.20 -22.83
C ARG A 58 0.71 -6.36 -21.37
N PRO A 59 0.58 -7.60 -20.86
CA PRO A 59 0.30 -7.83 -19.45
C PRO A 59 1.44 -7.20 -18.62
N VAL A 60 1.08 -6.32 -17.71
CA VAL A 60 2.04 -5.66 -16.81
C VAL A 60 2.53 -6.69 -15.81
N ASN A 61 3.84 -6.96 -15.81
CA ASN A 61 4.48 -7.87 -14.87
C ASN A 61 4.50 -7.22 -13.48
N LEU A 62 3.60 -7.67 -12.60
CA LEU A 62 3.41 -7.14 -11.26
C LEU A 62 4.44 -7.76 -10.31
N GLY A 63 5.43 -6.96 -9.91
CA GLY A 63 6.25 -7.13 -8.72
C GLY A 63 6.80 -8.51 -8.39
N GLY A 64 7.41 -9.18 -9.36
CA GLY A 64 8.22 -10.36 -9.07
C GLY A 64 7.55 -11.72 -9.22
N LEU A 65 6.22 -11.81 -9.44
CA LEU A 65 5.59 -13.08 -9.87
C LEU A 65 4.40 -12.77 -10.77
N PRO A 66 4.33 -13.36 -11.98
CA PRO A 66 3.18 -13.22 -12.85
C PRO A 66 1.94 -13.81 -12.16
N ALA A 67 0.81 -13.12 -12.24
CA ALA A 67 -0.47 -13.79 -12.02
C ALA A 67 -0.58 -14.89 -13.09
N GLU A 68 -0.82 -16.12 -12.68
CA GLU A 68 -0.98 -17.25 -13.59
C GLU A 68 -2.05 -16.92 -14.66
N PRO A 69 -1.74 -16.99 -15.96
CA PRO A 69 -2.70 -16.68 -16.99
C PRO A 69 -3.84 -17.72 -16.95
N GLY A 70 -5.06 -17.27 -16.68
CA GLY A 70 -6.26 -18.10 -16.80
C GLY A 70 -6.91 -18.54 -15.49
N SER A 71 -6.38 -18.23 -14.30
CA SER A 71 -7.09 -18.50 -13.05
C SER A 71 -7.92 -17.28 -12.64
N ALA A 72 -9.19 -17.48 -12.32
CA ALA A 72 -10.05 -16.48 -11.68
C ALA A 72 -9.52 -16.06 -10.30
N GLU A 73 -8.52 -16.76 -9.77
CA GLU A 73 -7.88 -16.55 -8.49
C GLU A 73 -6.50 -15.89 -8.67
N ARG A 74 -6.40 -14.63 -8.26
CA ARG A 74 -5.14 -13.88 -8.30
C ARG A 74 -4.31 -14.25 -7.08
N ARG A 75 -3.07 -14.73 -7.29
CA ARG A 75 -2.14 -15.11 -6.24
C ARG A 75 -0.90 -14.22 -6.28
N TYR A 76 -0.54 -13.71 -5.12
CA TYR A 76 0.65 -12.89 -4.92
C TYR A 76 1.44 -13.41 -3.72
N PRO A 77 2.40 -14.31 -3.93
CA PRO A 77 3.19 -14.92 -2.85
C PRO A 77 3.89 -13.93 -1.93
N ILE A 78 4.14 -12.71 -2.39
CA ILE A 78 4.71 -11.62 -1.58
C ILE A 78 3.89 -11.31 -0.32
N PHE A 79 2.61 -11.65 -0.27
CA PHE A 79 1.76 -11.42 0.92
C PHE A 79 1.83 -12.57 1.94
N GLY A 80 2.64 -13.60 1.67
CA GLY A 80 2.74 -14.79 2.51
C GLY A 80 1.59 -15.79 2.24
N LYS A 81 1.79 -17.04 2.65
CA LYS A 81 0.91 -18.19 2.35
C LYS A 81 -0.56 -17.96 2.72
N THR A 82 -0.81 -17.26 3.82
CA THR A 82 -2.17 -17.01 4.31
C THR A 82 -2.93 -15.98 3.47
N LEU A 83 -2.23 -14.98 2.92
CA LEU A 83 -2.82 -13.83 2.23
C LEU A 83 -2.48 -13.75 0.74
N GLU A 84 -1.73 -14.73 0.20
CA GLU A 84 -1.37 -14.76 -1.23
C GLU A 84 -2.57 -14.72 -2.17
N LYS A 85 -3.68 -15.34 -1.77
CA LYS A 85 -4.95 -15.23 -2.49
C LYS A 85 -5.51 -13.83 -2.33
N THR A 86 -5.50 -13.09 -3.42
CA THR A 86 -5.89 -11.68 -3.44
C THR A 86 -7.00 -11.47 -4.47
N PRO A 87 -8.27 -11.63 -4.06
CA PRO A 87 -9.39 -11.48 -4.97
C PRO A 87 -9.50 -10.04 -5.49
N LEU A 88 -9.99 -9.88 -6.72
CA LEU A 88 -10.33 -8.58 -7.26
C LEU A 88 -11.70 -8.16 -6.72
N LEU A 89 -11.74 -7.12 -5.89
CA LEU A 89 -12.96 -6.63 -5.25
C LEU A 89 -13.66 -5.55 -6.07
N SER A 90 -12.89 -4.76 -6.84
CA SER A 90 -13.42 -3.76 -7.76
C SER A 90 -12.36 -3.35 -8.79
N ASN A 91 -12.79 -2.59 -9.82
CA ASN A 91 -11.90 -2.00 -10.83
C ASN A 91 -11.72 -0.49 -10.66
N ARG A 92 -12.00 0.08 -9.47
CA ARG A 92 -11.99 1.52 -9.25
C ARG A 92 -10.64 2.18 -9.46
N LEU A 93 -9.55 1.43 -9.28
CA LEU A 93 -8.18 1.89 -9.47
C LEU A 93 -7.57 1.38 -10.79
N ASN A 94 -8.38 0.83 -11.69
CA ASN A 94 -7.87 0.38 -12.98
C ASN A 94 -7.20 1.52 -13.76
N GLY A 95 -6.06 1.24 -14.37
CA GLY A 95 -5.25 2.21 -15.08
C GLY A 95 -4.40 3.13 -14.19
N ARG A 96 -4.44 2.95 -12.87
CA ARG A 96 -3.54 3.64 -11.92
C ARG A 96 -2.36 2.76 -11.58
N VAL A 97 -1.18 3.37 -11.52
CA VAL A 97 0.09 2.70 -11.19
C VAL A 97 0.69 3.29 -9.92
N PHE A 98 1.11 2.41 -9.02
CA PHE A 98 1.72 2.76 -7.75
C PHE A 98 3.11 2.16 -7.63
N TYR A 99 4.08 2.98 -7.26
CA TYR A 99 5.44 2.59 -6.91
C TYR A 99 5.57 2.71 -5.39
N LEU A 100 5.61 1.56 -4.71
CA LEU A 100 5.60 1.47 -3.26
C LEU A 100 7.02 1.21 -2.76
N VAL A 101 7.49 2.09 -1.91
CA VAL A 101 8.81 1.99 -1.29
C VAL A 101 8.60 1.85 0.21
N SER A 102 9.01 0.73 0.78
CA SER A 102 9.29 0.66 2.20
C SER A 102 10.65 1.30 2.46
N GLY A 103 10.74 2.19 3.44
CA GLY A 103 12.01 2.80 3.81
C GLY A 103 13.03 1.76 4.23
N HIS A 104 14.31 2.03 3.99
CA HIS A 104 15.41 1.18 4.43
C HIS A 104 15.44 -0.23 3.80
N GLY A 105 15.86 -1.25 4.53
CA GLY A 105 15.98 -2.65 4.10
C GLY A 105 17.39 -3.06 3.65
N GLY A 106 17.67 -4.35 3.66
CA GLY A 106 18.98 -4.95 3.40
C GLY A 106 20.00 -4.58 4.47
N PRO A 107 21.10 -3.90 4.11
CA PRO A 107 22.11 -3.53 5.10
C PRO A 107 21.70 -2.38 6.03
N ASP A 108 20.53 -1.77 5.82
CA ASP A 108 20.06 -0.56 6.49
C ASP A 108 18.71 -0.80 7.14
N THR A 109 18.70 -0.97 8.45
CA THR A 109 17.49 -1.23 9.24
C THR A 109 16.68 0.03 9.54
N GLY A 110 17.18 1.20 9.17
CA GLY A 110 16.55 2.48 9.49
C GLY A 110 16.62 2.86 10.96
N ALA A 111 15.62 3.61 11.41
CA ALA A 111 15.47 3.98 12.80
C ALA A 111 15.20 2.76 13.68
N GLN A 112 15.70 2.81 14.91
CA GLN A 112 15.56 1.73 15.89
C GLN A 112 14.89 2.23 17.16
N GLY A 113 14.05 1.38 17.74
CA GLY A 113 13.43 1.56 19.04
C GLY A 113 13.47 0.26 19.83
N SER A 114 12.95 0.28 21.04
CA SER A 114 12.75 -0.91 21.84
C SER A 114 11.43 -0.86 22.58
N HIS A 115 10.83 -2.02 22.82
CA HIS A 115 9.60 -2.17 23.61
C HIS A 115 9.60 -3.52 24.30
N ASP A 116 9.42 -3.53 25.61
CA ASP A 116 9.41 -4.75 26.45
C ASP A 116 10.61 -5.69 26.19
N GLY A 117 11.81 -5.09 25.99
CA GLY A 117 13.03 -5.86 25.73
C GLY A 117 13.18 -6.42 24.31
N HIS A 118 12.30 -6.03 23.39
CA HIS A 118 12.38 -6.38 21.97
C HIS A 118 12.85 -5.18 21.16
N ASP A 119 13.75 -5.42 20.22
CA ASP A 119 14.17 -4.41 19.24
C ASP A 119 13.08 -4.18 18.21
N LEU A 120 12.87 -2.92 17.84
CA LEU A 120 11.98 -2.50 16.79
C LEU A 120 12.83 -1.85 15.69
N CYS A 121 12.69 -2.31 14.45
CA CYS A 121 13.41 -1.77 13.30
C CYS A 121 12.43 -1.15 12.30
N GLU A 122 12.75 0.04 11.81
CA GLU A 122 11.89 0.82 10.93
C GLU A 122 11.51 0.06 9.65
N ASP A 123 12.50 -0.57 9.00
CA ASP A 123 12.31 -1.28 7.74
C ASP A 123 11.22 -2.35 7.82
N GLU A 124 11.19 -3.14 8.90
CA GLU A 124 10.25 -4.22 9.13
C GLU A 124 8.79 -3.74 9.19
N TYR A 125 8.55 -2.67 9.97
CA TYR A 125 7.20 -2.12 10.12
C TYR A 125 6.76 -1.30 8.91
N ALA A 126 7.68 -0.55 8.30
CA ALA A 126 7.42 0.14 7.04
C ALA A 126 7.06 -0.85 5.93
N TYR A 127 7.75 -1.99 5.87
CA TYR A 127 7.48 -3.05 4.91
C TYR A 127 6.10 -3.67 5.11
N ASP A 128 5.75 -4.07 6.36
CA ASP A 128 4.46 -4.69 6.66
C ASP A 128 3.27 -3.76 6.31
N VAL A 129 3.37 -2.47 6.65
CA VAL A 129 2.32 -1.49 6.28
C VAL A 129 2.25 -1.31 4.76
N THR A 130 3.39 -1.28 4.08
CA THR A 130 3.47 -1.12 2.63
C THR A 130 2.88 -2.33 1.90
N LEU A 131 3.12 -3.55 2.40
CA LEU A 131 2.50 -4.76 1.86
C LEU A 131 0.97 -4.77 2.02
N ARG A 132 0.48 -4.35 3.19
CA ARG A 132 -0.96 -4.22 3.43
C ARG A 132 -1.60 -3.23 2.46
N LEU A 133 -0.95 -2.09 2.23
CA LEU A 133 -1.38 -1.11 1.23
C LEU A 133 -1.37 -1.71 -0.18
N MET A 134 -0.29 -2.39 -0.57
CA MET A 134 -0.18 -3.02 -1.89
C MET A 134 -1.33 -3.99 -2.14
N ARG A 135 -1.65 -4.83 -1.15
CA ARG A 135 -2.73 -5.80 -1.26
C ARG A 135 -4.08 -5.12 -1.52
N LEU A 136 -4.39 -4.05 -0.80
CA LEU A 136 -5.61 -3.26 -1.00
C LEU A 136 -5.67 -2.64 -2.41
N LEU A 137 -4.59 -2.04 -2.87
CA LEU A 137 -4.52 -1.44 -4.20
C LEU A 137 -4.77 -2.48 -5.30
N LEU A 138 -4.13 -3.66 -5.19
CA LEU A 138 -4.32 -4.76 -6.13
C LEU A 138 -5.74 -5.33 -6.10
N GLN A 139 -6.36 -5.43 -4.92
CA GLN A 139 -7.75 -5.85 -4.77
C GLN A 139 -8.74 -4.92 -5.47
N HIS A 140 -8.36 -3.68 -5.73
CA HIS A 140 -9.20 -2.70 -6.40
C HIS A 140 -8.74 -2.33 -7.83
N GLY A 141 -7.94 -3.20 -8.44
CA GLY A 141 -7.60 -3.12 -9.86
C GLY A 141 -6.40 -2.24 -10.19
N ALA A 142 -5.69 -1.72 -9.21
CA ALA A 142 -4.45 -0.98 -9.46
C ALA A 142 -3.33 -1.89 -9.97
N THR A 143 -2.35 -1.30 -10.64
CA THR A 143 -1.02 -1.87 -10.82
C THR A 143 -0.13 -1.35 -9.69
N ALA A 144 0.54 -2.23 -8.95
CA ALA A 144 1.42 -1.83 -7.85
C ALA A 144 2.75 -2.57 -7.92
N TYR A 145 3.83 -1.84 -7.69
CA TYR A 145 5.21 -2.35 -7.66
C TYR A 145 5.79 -2.16 -6.27
N MET A 146 6.27 -3.23 -5.67
CA MET A 146 7.06 -3.18 -4.44
C MET A 146 8.52 -2.97 -4.81
N ILE A 147 9.05 -1.77 -4.54
CA ILE A 147 10.40 -1.37 -4.97
C ILE A 147 11.46 -1.97 -4.07
N VAL A 148 11.25 -2.00 -2.76
CA VAL A 148 12.04 -2.77 -1.81
C VAL A 148 11.20 -3.96 -1.38
N ARG A 149 11.76 -5.15 -1.43
CA ARG A 149 11.03 -6.39 -1.22
C ARG A 149 11.84 -7.34 -0.36
N ASP A 150 11.19 -7.93 0.60
CA ASP A 150 11.67 -9.07 1.35
C ASP A 150 11.27 -10.38 0.62
N PRO A 151 12.22 -11.27 0.31
CA PRO A 151 11.93 -12.51 -0.44
C PRO A 151 11.15 -13.54 0.37
N ASN A 152 11.27 -13.55 1.69
CA ASN A 152 10.74 -14.59 2.56
C ASN A 152 9.65 -14.13 3.53
N ASP A 153 9.55 -12.83 3.79
CA ASP A 153 8.57 -12.24 4.67
C ASP A 153 7.36 -11.69 3.90
N GLY A 154 6.17 -12.11 4.34
CA GLY A 154 4.90 -11.59 3.87
C GLY A 154 4.30 -10.59 4.86
N ILE A 155 2.97 -10.42 4.81
CA ILE A 155 2.23 -9.66 5.82
C ILE A 155 2.26 -10.45 7.13
N ARG A 156 2.70 -9.81 8.21
CA ARG A 156 2.90 -10.43 9.52
C ARG A 156 1.96 -9.83 10.56
N ASP A 157 1.35 -10.67 11.40
CA ASP A 157 0.42 -10.23 12.44
C ASP A 157 1.08 -10.13 13.83
N ASN A 158 2.32 -10.58 13.98
CA ASN A 158 3.09 -10.50 15.20
C ASN A 158 3.32 -9.05 15.63
N PRO A 159 3.30 -8.74 16.94
CA PRO A 159 3.64 -7.39 17.41
C PRO A 159 5.11 -7.07 17.19
N TYR A 160 6.00 -8.01 17.45
CA TYR A 160 7.44 -7.87 17.23
C TYR A 160 7.83 -8.56 15.93
N LEU A 161 8.25 -7.75 14.96
CA LEU A 161 8.71 -8.22 13.67
C LEU A 161 10.21 -8.48 13.75
N LYS A 162 10.60 -9.69 13.38
CA LYS A 162 12.01 -10.09 13.48
C LYS A 162 12.79 -9.43 12.35
N LEU A 163 13.88 -8.77 12.72
CA LEU A 163 14.83 -8.22 11.78
C LEU A 163 15.55 -9.33 11.01
N ASP A 164 15.65 -9.18 9.72
CA ASP A 164 16.67 -9.82 8.89
C ASP A 164 17.29 -8.81 7.91
N LYS A 165 18.05 -9.22 6.90
CA LYS A 165 18.79 -8.32 6.01
C LYS A 165 18.86 -8.88 4.59
N ASP A 166 17.87 -9.65 4.21
CA ASP A 166 17.85 -10.32 2.92
C ASP A 166 17.01 -9.61 1.85
N GLU A 167 16.50 -8.40 2.20
CA GLU A 167 15.73 -7.60 1.27
C GLU A 167 16.50 -7.29 -0.01
N VAL A 168 15.75 -7.22 -1.07
CA VAL A 168 16.20 -6.91 -2.42
C VAL A 168 15.38 -5.78 -3.02
N VAL A 169 15.88 -5.13 -4.04
CA VAL A 169 15.06 -4.22 -4.83
C VAL A 169 14.37 -4.97 -5.99
N TRP A 170 13.40 -4.30 -6.60
CA TRP A 170 12.72 -4.76 -7.80
C TRP A 170 13.70 -5.40 -8.81
N GLY A 171 13.33 -6.58 -9.32
CA GLY A 171 14.21 -7.40 -10.16
C GLY A 171 15.19 -8.26 -9.37
N ASN A 172 14.99 -8.44 -8.06
CA ASN A 172 15.80 -9.29 -7.15
C ASN A 172 17.28 -8.86 -7.08
N LYS A 173 17.54 -7.58 -7.26
CA LYS A 173 18.91 -7.05 -7.16
C LYS A 173 19.25 -6.76 -5.70
N LYS A 174 20.46 -7.11 -5.31
CA LYS A 174 20.98 -6.82 -3.96
C LYS A 174 21.01 -5.31 -3.70
N ILE A 175 20.69 -4.94 -2.47
CA ILE A 175 20.76 -3.56 -1.99
C ILE A 175 22.22 -3.23 -1.65
N PRO A 176 22.80 -2.13 -2.19
CA PRO A 176 24.17 -1.71 -1.89
C PRO A 176 24.36 -1.30 -0.42
N PHE A 177 25.59 -1.39 0.07
CA PHE A 177 25.98 -0.88 1.40
C PHE A 177 26.00 0.65 1.45
N ASP A 178 26.44 1.30 0.37
CA ASP A 178 26.50 2.76 0.31
C ASP A 178 25.10 3.37 0.25
N GLN A 179 24.83 4.34 1.12
CA GLN A 179 23.53 4.98 1.24
C GLN A 179 23.11 5.69 -0.05
N LYS A 180 24.03 6.39 -0.70
CA LYS A 180 23.72 7.13 -1.91
C LYS A 180 23.40 6.17 -3.06
N GLU A 181 24.15 5.09 -3.17
CA GLU A 181 23.90 4.04 -4.17
C GLU A 181 22.54 3.36 -3.94
N ARG A 182 22.17 3.05 -2.68
CA ARG A 182 20.86 2.50 -2.33
C ARG A 182 19.71 3.41 -2.79
N LEU A 183 19.80 4.69 -2.47
CA LEU A 183 18.77 5.67 -2.80
C LEU A 183 18.70 5.87 -4.32
N GLN A 184 19.85 5.96 -5.00
CA GLN A 184 19.90 6.08 -6.47
C GLN A 184 19.31 4.85 -7.15
N GLN A 185 19.65 3.65 -6.69
CA GLN A 185 19.13 2.39 -7.24
C GLN A 185 17.59 2.36 -7.24
N ARG A 186 16.94 2.79 -6.15
CA ARG A 186 15.48 2.86 -6.04
C ARG A 186 14.91 3.89 -7.00
N CYS A 187 15.52 5.08 -7.06
CA CYS A 187 15.09 6.14 -7.98
C CYS A 187 15.20 5.70 -9.45
N ASP A 188 16.27 5.02 -9.83
CA ASP A 188 16.46 4.54 -11.20
C ASP A 188 15.39 3.51 -11.60
N ILE A 189 15.08 2.58 -10.70
CA ILE A 189 14.01 1.59 -10.92
C ILE A 189 12.66 2.29 -11.11
N ILE A 190 12.31 3.21 -10.21
CA ILE A 190 11.06 3.96 -10.28
C ILE A 190 10.98 4.77 -11.58
N ASN A 191 12.08 5.43 -11.95
CA ASN A 191 12.13 6.24 -13.16
C ASN A 191 12.01 5.40 -14.45
N GLN A 192 12.67 4.22 -14.46
CA GLN A 192 12.51 3.27 -15.57
C GLN A 192 11.04 2.82 -15.70
N LEU A 193 10.43 2.33 -14.62
CA LEU A 193 9.05 1.89 -14.62
C LEU A 193 8.07 3.04 -14.99
N THR A 194 8.33 4.25 -14.46
CA THR A 194 7.54 5.45 -14.80
C THR A 194 7.59 5.76 -16.29
N ALA A 195 8.78 5.70 -16.89
CA ALA A 195 8.96 5.94 -18.32
C ALA A 195 8.28 4.87 -19.19
N GLU A 196 8.34 3.61 -18.78
CA GLU A 196 7.67 2.50 -19.46
C GLU A 196 6.15 2.69 -19.46
N HIS A 197 5.56 2.94 -18.29
CA HIS A 197 4.12 3.18 -18.15
C HIS A 197 3.67 4.44 -18.92
N LYS A 198 4.49 5.48 -18.95
CA LYS A 198 4.23 6.68 -19.75
C LYS A 198 4.16 6.35 -21.25
N LYS A 199 5.04 5.50 -21.77
CA LYS A 199 5.01 5.02 -23.17
C LYS A 199 3.71 4.26 -23.46
N TRP A 200 3.15 3.56 -22.48
CA TRP A 200 1.86 2.87 -22.63
C TRP A 200 0.64 3.77 -22.39
N GLY A 201 0.85 5.07 -22.24
CA GLY A 201 -0.22 6.06 -22.09
C GLY A 201 -0.80 6.16 -20.67
N VAL A 202 -0.18 5.55 -19.67
CA VAL A 202 -0.63 5.64 -18.28
C VAL A 202 -0.34 7.04 -17.75
N LYS A 203 -1.41 7.76 -17.37
CA LYS A 203 -1.33 9.13 -16.85
C LYS A 203 -1.27 9.18 -15.32
N GLN A 204 -1.91 8.24 -14.64
CA GLN A 204 -2.02 8.23 -13.19
C GLN A 204 -0.95 7.32 -12.57
N GLN A 205 0.18 7.91 -12.23
CA GLN A 205 1.32 7.22 -11.64
C GLN A 205 1.69 7.92 -10.32
N THR A 206 1.83 7.16 -9.26
CA THR A 206 2.07 7.68 -7.91
C THR A 206 3.16 6.89 -7.21
N MET A 207 4.16 7.58 -6.66
CA MET A 207 5.11 7.00 -5.71
C MET A 207 4.62 7.26 -4.29
N ILE A 208 4.66 6.21 -3.47
CA ILE A 208 4.40 6.28 -2.02
C ILE A 208 5.59 5.63 -1.33
N GLU A 209 6.26 6.39 -0.49
CA GLU A 209 7.38 5.92 0.32
C GLU A 209 6.98 5.99 1.80
N ILE A 210 7.14 4.89 2.53
CA ILE A 210 6.69 4.72 3.91
C ILE A 210 7.89 4.52 4.83
N HIS A 211 7.95 5.29 5.90
CA HIS A 211 8.99 5.34 6.90
C HIS A 211 8.43 5.42 8.32
N VAL A 212 9.32 5.30 9.31
CA VAL A 212 9.03 5.54 10.73
C VAL A 212 10.15 6.41 11.32
N ASP A 213 9.79 7.59 11.82
CA ASP A 213 10.76 8.57 12.33
C ASP A 213 11.35 8.16 13.71
N SER A 214 12.51 8.70 14.05
CA SER A 214 13.17 8.56 15.36
C SER A 214 13.73 9.87 15.92
N ARG A 215 13.48 11.01 15.28
CA ARG A 215 14.17 12.27 15.57
C ARG A 215 13.75 12.97 16.86
N HIS A 216 12.68 12.54 17.47
CA HIS A 216 12.10 13.19 18.65
C HIS A 216 11.89 12.16 19.77
N GLN A 217 13.00 11.70 20.39
CA GLN A 217 13.04 10.55 21.29
C GLN A 217 11.83 10.44 22.24
N ASP A 218 11.40 11.51 22.90
CA ASP A 218 10.34 11.45 23.91
C ASP A 218 9.01 12.04 23.44
N LYS A 219 8.91 12.49 22.20
CA LYS A 219 7.69 13.16 21.72
C LYS A 219 6.84 12.18 20.93
N ARG A 220 5.59 12.06 21.35
CA ARG A 220 4.56 11.54 20.49
C ARG A 220 4.39 12.43 19.27
N ILE A 221 4.47 11.82 18.11
CA ILE A 221 4.18 12.49 16.83
C ILE A 221 3.07 11.72 16.14
N ASP A 222 2.24 12.43 15.39
CA ASP A 222 1.27 11.78 14.53
C ASP A 222 1.90 11.49 13.16
N VAL A 223 1.17 10.74 12.33
CA VAL A 223 1.60 10.48 10.95
C VAL A 223 1.73 11.82 10.23
N PHE A 224 2.84 12.05 9.55
CA PHE A 224 3.04 13.25 8.77
C PHE A 224 3.59 12.95 7.38
N PHE A 225 3.46 13.93 6.46
CA PHE A 225 3.66 13.74 5.06
C PHE A 225 4.61 14.78 4.48
N TYR A 226 5.58 14.31 3.70
CA TYR A 226 6.39 15.18 2.86
C TYR A 226 5.97 15.02 1.40
N HIS A 227 6.03 16.11 0.66
CA HIS A 227 5.76 16.09 -0.78
C HIS A 227 6.88 16.81 -1.55
N ARG A 228 6.99 16.49 -2.84
CA ARG A 228 7.93 17.17 -3.73
C ARG A 228 7.59 18.66 -3.83
N LYS A 229 8.58 19.51 -3.57
CA LYS A 229 8.42 20.98 -3.54
C LYS A 229 7.88 21.53 -4.85
N SER A 230 8.37 21.04 -5.99
CA SER A 230 8.03 21.50 -7.34
C SER A 230 6.72 20.94 -7.89
N SER A 231 5.99 20.11 -7.15
CA SER A 231 4.80 19.40 -7.65
C SER A 231 3.52 19.77 -6.90
N GLY A 232 2.65 20.54 -7.54
CA GLY A 232 1.30 20.82 -7.04
C GLY A 232 0.47 19.53 -6.85
N ALA A 233 0.62 18.55 -7.73
CA ALA A 233 -0.08 17.27 -7.66
C ALA A 233 0.35 16.46 -6.42
N SER A 234 1.65 16.48 -6.08
CA SER A 234 2.17 15.85 -4.85
C SER A 234 1.67 16.56 -3.60
N LYS A 235 1.62 17.90 -3.59
CA LYS A 235 1.06 18.69 -2.49
C LYS A 235 -0.42 18.37 -2.29
N THR A 236 -1.20 18.31 -3.36
CA THR A 236 -2.62 17.93 -3.30
C THR A 236 -2.81 16.55 -2.70
N LEU A 237 -2.01 15.55 -3.11
CA LEU A 237 -2.06 14.21 -2.54
C LEU A 237 -1.73 14.24 -1.04
N ALA A 238 -0.65 14.89 -0.61
CA ALA A 238 -0.27 15.00 0.79
C ALA A 238 -1.37 15.69 1.62
N THR A 239 -2.03 16.72 1.08
CA THR A 239 -3.17 17.38 1.74
C THR A 239 -4.37 16.45 1.92
N LYS A 240 -4.71 15.64 0.91
CA LYS A 240 -5.79 14.66 1.00
C LYS A 240 -5.49 13.59 2.06
N LEU A 241 -4.26 13.09 2.09
CA LEU A 241 -3.80 12.14 3.11
C LEU A 241 -3.91 12.74 4.51
N LEU A 242 -3.40 13.95 4.72
CA LEU A 242 -3.52 14.66 6.00
C LEU A 242 -4.98 14.79 6.44
N THR A 243 -5.86 15.24 5.54
CA THR A 243 -7.28 15.39 5.83
C THR A 243 -7.93 14.05 6.22
N LYS A 244 -7.62 12.99 5.48
CA LYS A 244 -8.12 11.64 5.78
C LYS A 244 -7.62 11.15 7.14
N PHE A 245 -6.33 11.26 7.42
CA PHE A 245 -5.77 10.83 8.70
C PHE A 245 -6.34 11.64 9.87
N LYS A 246 -6.45 12.97 9.72
CA LYS A 246 -7.08 13.82 10.72
C LYS A 246 -8.50 13.36 11.04
N GLN A 247 -9.32 13.15 10.01
CA GLN A 247 -10.70 12.69 10.17
C GLN A 247 -10.76 11.35 10.92
N GLU A 248 -9.94 10.37 10.56
CA GLU A 248 -9.94 9.05 11.18
C GLU A 248 -9.44 9.09 12.62
N TYR A 249 -8.36 9.83 12.89
CA TYR A 249 -7.83 9.96 14.25
C TYR A 249 -8.83 10.65 15.18
N GLU A 250 -9.44 11.75 14.76
CA GLU A 250 -10.38 12.50 15.59
C GLU A 250 -11.68 11.72 15.82
N SER A 251 -12.11 10.89 14.85
CA SER A 251 -13.30 10.07 15.01
C SER A 251 -13.10 8.82 15.87
N GLN A 252 -11.89 8.25 15.90
CA GLN A 252 -11.65 6.95 16.56
C GLN A 252 -10.93 7.07 17.90
N LEU A 253 -10.13 8.11 18.11
CA LEU A 253 -9.22 8.20 19.26
C LEU A 253 -9.59 9.33 20.24
N ASP A 254 -10.67 10.06 20.00
CA ASP A 254 -11.13 11.18 20.85
C ASP A 254 -9.98 12.14 21.26
N ARG A 255 -9.11 12.42 20.28
CA ARG A 255 -7.99 13.35 20.47
C ARG A 255 -7.67 14.16 19.21
N THR A 256 -7.12 15.33 19.40
CA THR A 256 -6.66 16.17 18.30
C THR A 256 -5.49 15.52 17.55
N TYR A 257 -5.55 15.56 16.24
CA TYR A 257 -4.48 15.12 15.35
C TYR A 257 -3.49 16.24 15.11
N HIS A 258 -2.21 15.96 15.31
CA HIS A 258 -1.11 16.92 15.18
C HIS A 258 -0.19 16.66 13.97
N GLY A 259 -0.54 15.73 13.10
CA GLY A 259 0.21 15.47 11.88
C GLY A 259 0.23 16.67 10.93
N THR A 260 1.26 16.78 10.13
CA THR A 260 1.51 17.92 9.25
C THR A 260 1.85 17.49 7.83
N ILE A 261 1.78 18.46 6.90
CA ILE A 261 2.40 18.35 5.58
C ILE A 261 3.51 19.40 5.46
N SER A 262 4.60 19.02 4.82
CA SER A 262 5.70 19.95 4.54
C SER A 262 6.52 19.51 3.34
N THR A 263 7.53 20.30 3.02
CA THR A 263 8.56 19.94 2.05
C THR A 263 9.88 19.74 2.75
N ARG A 264 10.62 18.72 2.32
CA ARG A 264 11.99 18.45 2.77
C ARG A 264 12.80 17.97 1.56
N ASN A 265 14.08 18.27 1.55
CA ASN A 265 14.98 17.72 0.55
C ASN A 265 15.19 16.23 0.87
N LEU A 266 14.34 15.40 0.28
CA LEU A 266 14.40 13.94 0.38
C LEU A 266 14.81 13.38 -0.96
N TYR A 267 15.86 12.55 -0.95
CA TYR A 267 16.51 12.08 -2.17
C TYR A 267 15.52 11.46 -3.16
N SER A 268 14.64 10.60 -2.68
CA SER A 268 13.64 9.92 -3.51
C SER A 268 12.61 10.88 -4.11
N LEU A 269 12.14 11.85 -3.33
CA LEU A 269 11.19 12.86 -3.82
C LEU A 269 11.82 13.77 -4.89
N ASP A 270 13.10 14.10 -4.75
CA ASP A 270 13.80 15.02 -5.64
C ASP A 270 14.30 14.34 -6.92
N ASN A 271 14.63 13.03 -6.86
CA ASN A 271 15.26 12.31 -7.96
C ASN A 271 14.33 11.33 -8.71
N THR A 272 13.05 11.23 -8.33
CA THR A 272 12.06 10.46 -9.08
C THR A 272 11.24 11.33 -10.02
N GLN A 273 10.80 10.76 -11.15
CA GLN A 273 10.06 11.46 -12.19
C GLN A 273 8.55 11.15 -12.21
N THR A 274 8.06 10.46 -11.19
CA THR A 274 6.63 10.18 -11.06
C THR A 274 5.82 11.49 -11.01
N PRO A 275 4.64 11.55 -11.63
CA PRO A 275 3.78 12.73 -11.59
C PRO A 275 3.37 13.15 -10.18
N ARG A 276 3.14 12.17 -9.30
CA ARG A 276 2.81 12.37 -7.89
C ARG A 276 3.75 11.56 -7.01
N ALA A 277 4.22 12.16 -5.92
CA ALA A 277 5.06 11.48 -4.95
C ALA A 277 4.77 11.99 -3.54
N VAL A 278 4.70 11.08 -2.60
CA VAL A 278 4.55 11.38 -1.17
C VAL A 278 5.46 10.48 -0.36
N TYR A 279 6.04 11.04 0.69
CA TYR A 279 6.83 10.35 1.69
C TYR A 279 6.08 10.45 3.03
N ILE A 280 5.89 9.35 3.71
CA ILE A 280 5.03 9.20 4.88
C ILE A 280 5.87 8.73 6.05
N GLU A 281 5.79 9.44 7.17
CA GLU A 281 6.34 9.00 8.46
C GLU A 281 5.19 8.54 9.36
N LEU A 282 5.19 7.28 9.72
CA LEU A 282 4.06 6.65 10.42
C LEU A 282 4.00 6.99 11.92
N GLY A 283 5.06 7.54 12.48
CA GLY A 283 5.16 7.87 13.90
C GLY A 283 6.61 7.86 14.36
N ASN A 284 6.83 7.96 15.67
CA ASN A 284 8.15 7.90 16.29
C ASN A 284 8.38 6.51 16.90
N ILE A 285 9.32 5.76 16.31
CA ILE A 285 9.64 4.38 16.76
C ILE A 285 10.20 4.31 18.20
N GLN A 286 10.67 5.45 18.73
CA GLN A 286 11.22 5.56 20.09
C GLN A 286 10.17 6.01 21.13
N ASN A 287 8.94 6.29 20.73
CA ASN A 287 7.88 6.73 21.62
C ASN A 287 6.84 5.61 21.81
N GLU A 288 6.60 5.18 23.05
CA GLU A 288 5.70 4.05 23.38
C GLU A 288 4.26 4.23 22.84
N LEU A 289 3.74 5.46 22.84
CA LEU A 289 2.39 5.71 22.33
C LEU A 289 2.33 5.62 20.80
N ASP A 290 3.41 5.99 20.12
CA ASP A 290 3.50 5.86 18.67
C ASP A 290 3.81 4.41 18.26
N GLN A 291 4.56 3.67 19.08
CA GLN A 291 4.82 2.24 18.87
C GLN A 291 3.53 1.41 18.78
N GLN A 292 2.45 1.82 19.45
CA GLN A 292 1.16 1.14 19.34
C GLN A 292 0.63 1.08 17.88
N ARG A 293 1.03 2.01 17.01
CA ARG A 293 0.69 1.97 15.58
C ARG A 293 1.42 0.85 14.86
N LEU A 294 2.59 0.47 15.35
CA LEU A 294 3.48 -0.52 14.75
C LEU A 294 3.25 -1.91 15.35
N LEU A 295 3.14 -1.99 16.66
CA LEU A 295 3.02 -3.26 17.40
C LEU A 295 1.66 -3.93 17.19
N ILE A 296 0.58 -3.14 17.14
CA ILE A 296 -0.77 -3.66 17.02
C ILE A 296 -1.12 -3.86 15.53
N ARG A 297 -1.32 -5.13 15.13
CA ARG A 297 -1.60 -5.49 13.72
C ARG A 297 -2.78 -4.72 13.10
N THR A 298 -3.84 -4.51 13.88
CA THR A 298 -5.03 -3.77 13.42
C THR A 298 -4.71 -2.30 13.15
N ASN A 299 -3.78 -1.72 13.90
CA ASN A 299 -3.32 -0.36 13.66
C ASN A 299 -2.46 -0.26 12.39
N ARG A 300 -1.56 -1.24 12.13
CA ARG A 300 -0.86 -1.31 10.85
C ARG A 300 -1.83 -1.42 9.67
N GLN A 301 -2.87 -2.25 9.84
CA GLN A 301 -3.91 -2.37 8.82
C GLN A 301 -4.70 -1.06 8.65
N ALA A 302 -5.04 -0.37 9.74
CA ALA A 302 -5.73 0.93 9.69
C ALA A 302 -4.91 1.99 8.95
N LEU A 303 -3.61 2.09 9.20
CA LEU A 303 -2.71 2.98 8.46
C LEU A 303 -2.76 2.71 6.95
N ALA A 304 -2.64 1.45 6.55
CA ALA A 304 -2.75 1.05 5.14
C ALA A 304 -4.14 1.36 4.55
N ASN A 305 -5.21 1.12 5.31
CA ASN A 305 -6.58 1.41 4.90
C ASN A 305 -6.80 2.91 4.65
N TRP A 306 -6.32 3.78 5.53
CA TRP A 306 -6.51 5.23 5.40
C TRP A 306 -5.73 5.81 4.21
N ILE A 307 -4.51 5.31 3.97
CA ILE A 307 -3.76 5.65 2.76
C ILE A 307 -4.55 5.21 1.51
N PHE A 308 -5.01 3.96 1.49
CA PHE A 308 -5.79 3.39 0.39
C PHE A 308 -7.10 4.16 0.15
N GLN A 309 -7.86 4.45 1.19
CA GLN A 309 -9.15 5.16 1.09
C GLN A 309 -9.01 6.56 0.48
N THR A 310 -7.85 7.22 0.66
CA THR A 310 -7.56 8.49 0.00
C THR A 310 -7.62 8.37 -1.51
N PHE A 311 -7.18 7.24 -2.08
CA PHE A 311 -7.25 6.99 -3.53
C PHE A 311 -8.63 6.53 -3.99
N MET A 312 -9.41 5.92 -3.12
CA MET A 312 -10.77 5.50 -3.43
C MET A 312 -11.76 6.68 -3.50
N SER A 313 -11.42 7.80 -2.90
CA SER A 313 -12.20 9.05 -2.92
C SER A 313 -11.85 9.98 -4.09
N GLU A 314 -10.87 9.63 -4.92
CA GLU A 314 -10.51 10.33 -6.16
C GLU A 314 -11.34 9.83 -7.33
#